data_041b59c7cf0e022c5c5553f9f6810cd5
#
_entry.id   041b59c7cf0e022c5c5553f9f6810cd5
#
_cell.length_a   1.000
_cell.length_b   1.000
_cell.length_c   1.000
_cell.angle_alpha   90.00
_cell.angle_beta   90.00
_cell.angle_gamma   90.00
#
_symmetry.space_group_name_H-M   'P 1'
#
loop_
_entity.id
_entity.type
_entity.pdbx_description
1 polymer ?
#
loop_
_entity_poly.entity_id
_entity_poly.type
_entity_poly.pdbx_seq_one_letter_code
_entity_poly.pdbx_strand_id
1 'polypeptide(L)'
;MYSELIINPDLFYRSNHRQFKCTDCHSEDYSTFPHPGNLRMEAMANCIDCHGGDEQYAKFHFEAIDTAFTESVHSTKHSTEFTCWMCHDAHTYRINARTNENIKETIIYDNTICLDCHSDYRRFQLLTDKENPNILTKHGWLPNQELHFTSVRCVECHTEKKNDSTLVAHKVLPKNKAVKNCKECHSSNSTLMASLYKYQAQEVRSAGGFFKGVFTSESYVIGAARNYVLNVLSVILIAGVILGITIHSVLRTIKK
;
A
#
# COMPACT_ATOMS: atom_id res chain seq x y z
N MET A 1 -23.51 14.94 -17.65
CA MET A 1 -22.42 14.25 -18.38
C MET A 1 -21.72 13.40 -17.33
N TYR A 2 -21.61 12.12 -17.52
CA TYR A 2 -21.00 11.22 -16.54
C TYR A 2 -19.49 11.42 -16.58
N SER A 3 -18.91 12.05 -15.56
CA SER A 3 -17.47 12.33 -15.47
C SER A 3 -16.60 11.08 -15.55
N GLU A 4 -17.17 9.95 -15.17
CA GLU A 4 -16.53 8.63 -15.21
C GLU A 4 -16.26 8.10 -16.65
N LEU A 5 -16.90 8.69 -17.66
CA LEU A 5 -16.71 8.34 -19.06
C LEU A 5 -15.77 9.29 -19.82
N ILE A 6 -15.19 10.24 -19.10
CA ILE A 6 -14.28 11.23 -19.71
C ILE A 6 -12.91 11.06 -19.08
N ILE A 7 -11.93 10.72 -19.90
CA ILE A 7 -10.54 10.72 -19.48
C ILE A 7 -10.11 12.16 -19.20
N ASN A 8 -9.59 12.40 -18.01
CA ASN A 8 -9.00 13.68 -17.66
C ASN A 8 -7.58 13.77 -18.27
N PRO A 9 -7.35 14.66 -19.25
CA PRO A 9 -6.05 14.76 -19.93
C PRO A 9 -4.91 15.06 -18.95
N ASP A 10 -5.13 15.92 -17.96
CA ASP A 10 -4.10 16.30 -17.00
C ASP A 10 -3.64 15.11 -16.16
N LEU A 11 -4.54 14.20 -15.81
CA LEU A 11 -4.21 12.98 -15.09
C LEU A 11 -3.50 11.98 -16.01
N PHE A 12 -3.98 11.82 -17.26
CA PHE A 12 -3.36 10.93 -18.24
C PHE A 12 -1.91 11.34 -18.52
N TYR A 13 -1.65 12.61 -18.82
CA TYR A 13 -0.29 13.10 -19.10
C TYR A 13 0.65 13.08 -17.87
N ARG A 14 0.13 12.82 -16.68
CA ARG A 14 0.93 12.54 -15.48
C ARG A 14 1.09 11.05 -15.19
N SER A 15 0.38 10.18 -15.93
CA SER A 15 0.44 8.73 -15.75
C SER A 15 1.76 8.14 -16.26
N ASN A 16 2.01 6.89 -15.91
CA ASN A 16 3.15 6.15 -16.44
C ASN A 16 3.02 5.87 -17.95
N HIS A 17 1.79 5.85 -18.46
CA HIS A 17 1.47 5.58 -19.88
C HIS A 17 1.29 6.86 -20.72
N ARG A 18 1.68 8.02 -20.23
CA ARG A 18 1.51 9.34 -20.87
C ARG A 18 2.07 9.48 -22.28
N GLN A 19 2.95 8.59 -22.72
CA GLN A 19 3.57 8.63 -24.04
C GLN A 19 2.82 7.79 -25.08
N PHE A 20 1.85 6.97 -24.65
CA PHE A 20 1.05 6.15 -25.55
C PHE A 20 -0.07 6.95 -26.20
N LYS A 21 -0.41 6.55 -27.41
CA LYS A 21 -1.63 6.98 -28.10
C LYS A 21 -2.80 6.14 -27.58
N CYS A 22 -4.01 6.67 -27.70
CA CYS A 22 -5.21 5.91 -27.34
C CYS A 22 -5.28 4.56 -28.08
N THR A 23 -4.93 4.55 -29.35
CA THR A 23 -4.94 3.37 -30.22
C THR A 23 -3.80 2.38 -29.97
N ASP A 24 -2.84 2.68 -29.10
CA ASP A 24 -1.85 1.69 -28.69
C ASP A 24 -2.44 0.66 -27.69
N CYS A 25 -3.57 1.00 -27.05
CA CYS A 25 -4.30 0.14 -26.11
C CYS A 25 -5.75 -0.15 -26.57
N HIS A 26 -6.31 0.73 -27.37
CA HIS A 26 -7.68 0.64 -27.90
C HIS A 26 -7.67 0.44 -29.40
N SER A 27 -8.79 -0.04 -29.99
CA SER A 27 -8.90 -0.20 -31.44
C SER A 27 -8.81 1.15 -32.17
N GLU A 28 -8.50 1.10 -33.47
CA GLU A 28 -8.42 2.28 -34.35
C GLU A 28 -9.75 3.07 -34.40
N ASP A 29 -10.87 2.46 -34.08
CA ASP A 29 -12.16 3.13 -33.99
C ASP A 29 -12.23 4.24 -32.94
N TYR A 30 -11.35 4.20 -31.94
CA TYR A 30 -11.17 5.29 -30.96
C TYR A 30 -10.45 6.51 -31.53
N SER A 31 -9.90 6.45 -32.74
CA SER A 31 -9.30 7.61 -33.45
C SER A 31 -10.33 8.65 -33.88
N THR A 32 -11.62 8.28 -33.96
CA THR A 32 -12.70 9.16 -34.36
C THR A 32 -13.50 9.71 -33.17
N PHE A 33 -14.00 10.93 -33.27
CA PHE A 33 -14.85 11.53 -32.25
C PHE A 33 -16.16 12.08 -32.88
N PRO A 34 -17.32 11.81 -32.26
CA PRO A 34 -17.55 11.00 -31.05
C PRO A 34 -17.35 9.51 -31.29
N HIS A 35 -16.84 8.80 -30.30
CA HIS A 35 -16.67 7.35 -30.41
C HIS A 35 -18.02 6.63 -30.43
N PRO A 36 -18.16 5.54 -31.20
CA PRO A 36 -19.30 4.64 -31.11
C PRO A 36 -19.45 4.06 -29.70
N GLY A 37 -20.67 4.08 -29.16
CA GLY A 37 -20.90 3.67 -27.75
C GLY A 37 -20.63 2.19 -27.46
N ASN A 38 -20.60 1.33 -28.49
CA ASN A 38 -20.28 -0.09 -28.36
C ASN A 38 -18.77 -0.34 -28.09
N LEU A 39 -17.88 0.60 -28.40
CA LEU A 39 -16.44 0.44 -28.17
C LEU A 39 -16.10 0.21 -26.69
N ARG A 40 -16.91 0.72 -25.78
CA ARG A 40 -16.74 0.45 -24.33
C ARG A 40 -16.87 -1.03 -23.95
N MET A 41 -17.37 -1.87 -24.86
CA MET A 41 -17.51 -3.32 -24.68
C MET A 41 -16.33 -4.10 -25.28
N GLU A 42 -15.36 -3.41 -25.88
CA GLU A 42 -14.16 -4.07 -26.38
C GLU A 42 -13.35 -4.69 -25.23
N ALA A 43 -12.75 -5.84 -25.52
CA ALA A 43 -11.79 -6.44 -24.62
C ALA A 43 -10.55 -5.54 -24.48
N MET A 44 -10.21 -5.17 -23.27
CA MET A 44 -9.00 -4.39 -23.00
C MET A 44 -7.76 -5.29 -23.03
N ALA A 45 -6.65 -4.75 -23.54
CA ALA A 45 -5.35 -5.43 -23.46
C ALA A 45 -4.98 -5.74 -22.01
N ASN A 46 -4.40 -6.91 -21.76
CA ASN A 46 -3.89 -7.26 -20.43
C ASN A 46 -2.52 -6.59 -20.23
N CYS A 47 -2.19 -6.25 -18.99
CA CYS A 47 -0.88 -5.68 -18.64
C CYS A 47 0.27 -6.58 -19.07
N ILE A 48 0.10 -7.90 -18.98
CA ILE A 48 1.09 -8.92 -19.37
C ILE A 48 1.35 -8.95 -20.87
N ASP A 49 0.40 -8.55 -21.69
CA ASP A 49 0.58 -8.52 -23.15
C ASP A 49 1.73 -7.58 -23.57
N CYS A 50 1.96 -6.52 -22.78
CA CYS A 50 3.05 -5.57 -23.01
C CYS A 50 4.20 -5.71 -22.01
N HIS A 51 3.92 -6.14 -20.79
CA HIS A 51 4.89 -6.17 -19.70
C HIS A 51 5.43 -7.57 -19.38
N GLY A 52 4.92 -8.61 -20.02
CA GLY A 52 5.39 -9.99 -19.87
C GLY A 52 6.59 -10.29 -20.78
N GLY A 53 7.58 -11.01 -20.25
CA GLY A 53 8.73 -11.52 -21.04
C GLY A 53 9.75 -10.48 -21.52
N ASP A 54 9.60 -9.20 -21.22
CA ASP A 54 10.51 -8.14 -21.63
C ASP A 54 11.54 -7.83 -20.54
N GLU A 55 12.84 -7.95 -20.85
CA GLU A 55 13.96 -7.63 -19.95
C GLU A 55 13.90 -6.18 -19.42
N GLN A 56 13.38 -5.25 -20.19
CA GLN A 56 13.21 -3.85 -19.81
C GLN A 56 12.33 -3.71 -18.55
N TYR A 57 11.33 -4.60 -18.42
CA TYR A 57 10.37 -4.60 -17.32
C TYR A 57 10.65 -5.66 -16.25
N ALA A 58 11.68 -6.49 -16.42
CA ALA A 58 12.03 -7.59 -15.50
C ALA A 58 12.14 -7.14 -14.02
N LYS A 59 12.62 -5.93 -13.77
CA LYS A 59 12.73 -5.33 -12.43
C LYS A 59 11.40 -5.13 -11.71
N PHE A 60 10.27 -5.20 -12.41
CA PHE A 60 8.94 -5.05 -11.85
C PHE A 60 8.28 -6.39 -11.52
N HIS A 61 8.83 -7.51 -12.03
CA HIS A 61 8.37 -8.88 -11.77
C HIS A 61 6.89 -9.11 -12.15
N PHE A 62 6.46 -8.65 -13.32
CA PHE A 62 5.06 -8.73 -13.74
C PHE A 62 4.53 -10.16 -13.80
N GLU A 63 5.32 -11.15 -14.20
CA GLU A 63 4.93 -12.56 -14.21
C GLU A 63 4.64 -13.08 -12.78
N ALA A 64 5.44 -12.65 -11.81
CA ALA A 64 5.19 -13.00 -10.41
C ALA A 64 3.95 -12.30 -9.86
N ILE A 65 3.68 -11.07 -10.31
CA ILE A 65 2.46 -10.32 -9.98
C ILE A 65 1.24 -11.02 -10.57
N ASP A 66 1.28 -11.43 -11.83
CA ASP A 66 0.19 -12.12 -12.50
C ASP A 66 -0.10 -13.46 -11.82
N THR A 67 0.94 -14.25 -11.53
CA THR A 67 0.80 -15.51 -10.78
C THR A 67 0.14 -15.27 -9.41
N ALA A 68 0.59 -14.25 -8.68
CA ALA A 68 0.01 -13.90 -7.38
C ALA A 68 -1.44 -13.43 -7.49
N PHE A 69 -1.77 -12.70 -8.55
CA PHE A 69 -3.13 -12.25 -8.83
C PHE A 69 -4.07 -13.40 -9.18
N THR A 70 -3.65 -14.35 -10.02
CA THR A 70 -4.46 -15.53 -10.38
C THR A 70 -4.81 -16.40 -9.16
N GLU A 71 -3.93 -16.43 -8.15
CA GLU A 71 -4.17 -17.10 -6.86
C GLU A 71 -4.99 -16.25 -5.86
N SER A 72 -5.31 -15.01 -6.20
CA SER A 72 -6.07 -14.07 -5.36
C SER A 72 -7.54 -14.50 -5.20
N VAL A 73 -8.14 -14.15 -4.06
CA VAL A 73 -9.57 -14.37 -3.82
C VAL A 73 -10.47 -13.69 -4.86
N HIS A 74 -10.03 -12.58 -5.43
CA HIS A 74 -10.77 -11.88 -6.47
C HIS A 74 -10.77 -12.68 -7.77
N SER A 75 -9.61 -13.08 -8.24
CA SER A 75 -9.48 -13.88 -9.46
C SER A 75 -10.12 -15.26 -9.32
N THR A 76 -9.90 -15.96 -8.21
CA THR A 76 -10.46 -17.30 -8.02
C THR A 76 -11.99 -17.35 -7.90
N LYS A 77 -12.64 -16.24 -7.50
CA LYS A 77 -14.10 -16.15 -7.39
C LYS A 77 -14.77 -15.50 -8.60
N HIS A 78 -14.05 -14.68 -9.34
CA HIS A 78 -14.55 -13.87 -10.44
C HIS A 78 -13.61 -13.90 -11.65
N SER A 79 -13.10 -15.10 -11.99
CA SER A 79 -12.00 -15.32 -12.95
C SER A 79 -12.18 -14.69 -14.33
N THR A 80 -13.42 -14.54 -14.80
CA THR A 80 -13.72 -13.96 -16.12
C THR A 80 -14.01 -12.45 -16.09
N GLU A 81 -14.32 -11.93 -14.91
CA GLU A 81 -14.78 -10.55 -14.74
C GLU A 81 -13.73 -9.68 -14.03
N PHE A 82 -12.85 -10.31 -13.24
CA PHE A 82 -11.88 -9.58 -12.43
C PHE A 82 -10.51 -9.57 -13.09
N THR A 83 -10.09 -8.41 -13.54
CA THR A 83 -8.81 -8.19 -14.22
C THR A 83 -7.98 -7.14 -13.49
N CYS A 84 -6.76 -6.89 -13.96
CA CYS A 84 -5.89 -5.83 -13.43
C CYS A 84 -6.58 -4.46 -13.42
N TRP A 85 -7.41 -4.20 -14.43
CA TRP A 85 -8.16 -2.95 -14.61
C TRP A 85 -9.23 -2.69 -13.55
N MET A 86 -9.64 -3.72 -12.83
CA MET A 86 -10.60 -3.54 -11.72
C MET A 86 -9.99 -2.80 -10.53
N CYS A 87 -8.66 -2.86 -10.40
CA CYS A 87 -7.91 -2.20 -9.32
C CYS A 87 -7.07 -1.03 -9.82
N HIS A 88 -6.60 -1.11 -11.07
CA HIS A 88 -5.68 -0.13 -11.64
C HIS A 88 -6.32 0.56 -12.86
N ASP A 89 -6.44 1.86 -12.82
CA ASP A 89 -6.83 2.66 -13.97
C ASP A 89 -5.58 3.02 -14.79
N ALA A 90 -5.46 2.48 -16.01
CA ALA A 90 -4.33 2.71 -16.88
C ALA A 90 -4.14 4.18 -17.25
N HIS A 91 -5.23 4.93 -17.35
CA HIS A 91 -5.20 6.34 -17.74
C HIS A 91 -4.58 7.23 -16.64
N THR A 92 -4.68 6.81 -15.39
CA THR A 92 -4.18 7.59 -14.25
C THR A 92 -3.09 6.87 -13.46
N TYR A 93 -2.71 5.64 -13.86
CA TYR A 93 -1.78 4.80 -13.12
C TYR A 93 -0.42 5.45 -12.89
N ARG A 94 0.00 5.46 -11.62
CA ARG A 94 1.30 5.98 -11.19
C ARG A 94 1.93 5.02 -10.17
N ILE A 95 3.24 4.84 -10.26
CA ILE A 95 3.99 4.03 -9.30
C ILE A 95 4.26 4.87 -8.04
N ASN A 96 3.24 5.09 -7.22
CA ASN A 96 3.37 5.93 -6.03
C ASN A 96 4.34 5.37 -4.99
N ALA A 97 4.35 4.06 -4.79
CA ALA A 97 5.22 3.42 -3.79
C ALA A 97 6.72 3.64 -4.04
N ARG A 98 7.11 3.93 -5.29
CA ARG A 98 8.51 4.15 -5.67
C ARG A 98 8.87 5.61 -5.94
N THR A 99 7.88 6.49 -6.12
CA THR A 99 8.10 7.87 -6.55
C THR A 99 7.63 8.92 -5.56
N ASN A 100 6.80 8.54 -4.59
CA ASN A 100 6.28 9.45 -3.58
C ASN A 100 7.12 9.39 -2.31
N GLU A 101 7.68 10.51 -1.88
CA GLU A 101 8.44 10.63 -0.63
C GLU A 101 7.54 10.57 0.61
N ASN A 102 6.24 10.87 0.44
CA ASN A 102 5.26 10.88 1.52
C ASN A 102 4.58 9.51 1.65
N ILE A 103 4.97 8.77 2.69
CA ILE A 103 4.43 7.43 2.96
C ILE A 103 2.91 7.45 3.22
N LYS A 104 2.38 8.50 3.84
CA LYS A 104 0.94 8.60 4.13
C LYS A 104 0.13 8.77 2.85
N GLU A 105 0.61 9.57 1.91
CA GLU A 105 -0.03 9.71 0.61
C GLU A 105 -0.01 8.39 -0.17
N THR A 106 1.09 7.66 -0.12
CA THR A 106 1.18 6.32 -0.73
C THR A 106 0.20 5.35 -0.09
N ILE A 107 0.07 5.34 1.23
CA ILE A 107 -0.89 4.49 1.94
C ILE A 107 -2.33 4.85 1.57
N ILE A 108 -2.66 6.13 1.55
CA ILE A 108 -4.01 6.61 1.18
C ILE A 108 -4.32 6.21 -0.27
N TYR A 109 -3.38 6.42 -1.19
CA TYR A 109 -3.55 6.04 -2.59
C TYR A 109 -3.78 4.53 -2.74
N ASP A 110 -2.93 3.70 -2.14
CA ASP A 110 -3.06 2.24 -2.21
C ASP A 110 -4.38 1.75 -1.57
N ASN A 111 -4.79 2.37 -0.46
CA ASN A 111 -6.05 2.03 0.19
C ASN A 111 -7.28 2.46 -0.62
N THR A 112 -7.20 3.58 -1.34
CA THR A 112 -8.29 4.05 -2.20
C THR A 112 -8.62 3.02 -3.27
N ILE A 113 -7.63 2.33 -3.84
CA ILE A 113 -7.84 1.25 -4.82
C ILE A 113 -8.81 0.18 -4.27
N CYS A 114 -8.66 -0.20 -3.02
CA CYS A 114 -9.55 -1.18 -2.38
C CYS A 114 -10.92 -0.56 -2.04
N LEU A 115 -10.91 0.67 -1.54
CA LEU A 115 -12.11 1.38 -1.06
C LEU A 115 -13.04 1.78 -2.20
N ASP A 116 -12.55 1.95 -3.41
CA ASP A 116 -13.36 2.23 -4.59
C ASP A 116 -14.46 1.19 -4.83
N CYS A 117 -14.22 -0.06 -4.42
CA CYS A 117 -15.27 -1.09 -4.41
C CYS A 117 -15.77 -1.37 -2.99
N HIS A 118 -14.86 -1.54 -2.01
CA HIS A 118 -15.23 -1.98 -0.66
C HIS A 118 -15.88 -0.88 0.21
N SER A 119 -15.89 0.36 -0.22
CA SER A 119 -16.68 1.43 0.40
C SER A 119 -17.81 1.94 -0.49
N ASP A 120 -17.82 1.61 -1.78
CA ASP A 120 -18.90 1.96 -2.72
C ASP A 120 -19.83 0.77 -2.95
N TYR A 121 -21.05 0.86 -2.39
CA TYR A 121 -22.06 -0.19 -2.52
C TYR A 121 -22.44 -0.49 -3.97
N ARG A 122 -22.52 0.52 -4.82
CA ARG A 122 -22.93 0.37 -6.23
C ARG A 122 -21.90 -0.44 -7.03
N ARG A 123 -20.61 -0.18 -6.82
CA ARG A 123 -19.55 -0.96 -7.46
C ARG A 123 -19.46 -2.37 -6.90
N PHE A 124 -19.60 -2.51 -5.59
CA PHE A 124 -19.55 -3.80 -4.91
C PHE A 124 -20.63 -4.76 -5.37
N GLN A 125 -21.89 -4.28 -5.50
CA GLN A 125 -23.03 -5.12 -5.90
C GLN A 125 -23.01 -5.54 -7.38
N LEU A 126 -22.17 -4.93 -8.23
CA LEU A 126 -22.00 -5.39 -9.61
C LEU A 126 -21.35 -6.78 -9.69
N LEU A 127 -20.60 -7.17 -8.67
CA LEU A 127 -19.84 -8.42 -8.65
C LEU A 127 -20.33 -9.40 -7.59
N THR A 128 -21.29 -9.03 -6.73
CA THR A 128 -21.76 -9.90 -5.66
C THR A 128 -23.12 -9.46 -5.11
N ASP A 129 -23.97 -10.44 -4.78
CA ASP A 129 -25.26 -10.23 -4.11
C ASP A 129 -25.13 -10.06 -2.58
N LYS A 130 -23.90 -10.00 -2.06
CA LYS A 130 -23.66 -9.82 -0.63
C LYS A 130 -24.01 -8.41 -0.18
N GLU A 131 -24.41 -8.31 1.09
CA GLU A 131 -24.59 -7.02 1.74
C GLU A 131 -23.33 -6.16 1.70
N ASN A 132 -23.53 -4.85 1.62
CA ASN A 132 -22.46 -3.85 1.66
C ASN A 132 -21.42 -4.18 2.74
N PRO A 133 -20.15 -4.27 2.37
CA PRO A 133 -19.09 -4.44 3.34
C PRO A 133 -18.89 -3.11 4.09
N ASN A 134 -19.62 -2.88 5.16
CA ASN A 134 -19.30 -1.77 6.05
C ASN A 134 -17.92 -2.01 6.67
N ILE A 135 -16.90 -1.34 6.11
CA ILE A 135 -15.50 -1.50 6.49
C ILE A 135 -15.30 -1.31 8.00
N LEU A 136 -15.87 -0.27 8.58
CA LEU A 136 -15.71 0.04 10.00
C LEU A 136 -16.28 -1.07 10.88
N THR A 137 -17.49 -1.54 10.57
CA THR A 137 -18.13 -2.61 11.32
C THR A 137 -17.39 -3.94 11.17
N LYS A 138 -16.91 -4.27 9.97
CA LYS A 138 -16.14 -5.52 9.73
C LYS A 138 -14.78 -5.51 10.41
N HIS A 139 -14.24 -4.34 10.71
CA HIS A 139 -12.98 -4.16 11.45
C HIS A 139 -13.19 -3.71 12.90
N GLY A 140 -14.38 -3.90 13.48
CA GLY A 140 -14.70 -3.52 14.87
C GLY A 140 -13.77 -4.14 15.93
N TRP A 141 -13.06 -5.20 15.59
CA TRP A 141 -12.02 -5.82 16.42
C TRP A 141 -10.71 -5.04 16.47
N LEU A 142 -10.46 -4.13 15.48
CA LEU A 142 -9.22 -3.37 15.36
C LEU A 142 -9.34 -2.07 16.19
N PRO A 143 -8.48 -1.87 17.19
CA PRO A 143 -8.47 -0.62 17.97
C PRO A 143 -7.95 0.53 17.10
N ASN A 144 -8.39 1.76 17.36
CA ASN A 144 -7.92 2.97 16.66
C ASN A 144 -7.94 2.81 15.12
N GLN A 145 -9.09 2.40 14.57
CA GLN A 145 -9.25 2.09 13.14
C GLN A 145 -8.76 3.21 12.23
N GLU A 146 -9.08 4.47 12.55
CA GLU A 146 -8.66 5.64 11.77
C GLU A 146 -7.14 5.70 11.63
N LEU A 147 -6.42 5.52 12.74
CA LEU A 147 -4.95 5.52 12.73
C LEU A 147 -4.38 4.37 11.91
N HIS A 148 -4.98 3.17 12.00
CA HIS A 148 -4.54 2.04 11.20
C HIS A 148 -4.80 2.27 9.71
N PHE A 149 -5.99 2.72 9.31
CA PHE A 149 -6.34 2.93 7.91
C PHE A 149 -5.56 4.07 7.25
N THR A 150 -5.08 5.03 8.03
CA THR A 150 -4.22 6.13 7.51
C THR A 150 -2.73 5.81 7.56
N SER A 151 -2.32 4.76 8.29
CA SER A 151 -0.91 4.41 8.49
C SER A 151 -0.53 3.02 7.98
N VAL A 152 -1.50 2.19 7.59
CA VAL A 152 -1.29 0.81 7.13
C VAL A 152 -2.09 0.56 5.85
N ARG A 153 -1.45 -0.03 4.85
CA ARG A 153 -2.15 -0.42 3.63
C ARG A 153 -3.03 -1.64 3.88
N CYS A 154 -4.19 -1.70 3.22
CA CYS A 154 -5.10 -2.85 3.28
C CYS A 154 -4.36 -4.17 2.93
N VAL A 155 -3.47 -4.12 1.96
CA VAL A 155 -2.65 -5.25 1.53
C VAL A 155 -1.73 -5.81 2.61
N GLU A 156 -1.32 -5.03 3.61
CA GLU A 156 -0.46 -5.53 4.70
C GLU A 156 -1.14 -6.60 5.56
N CYS A 157 -2.47 -6.54 5.66
CA CYS A 157 -3.27 -7.54 6.39
C CYS A 157 -3.94 -8.53 5.47
N HIS A 158 -4.25 -8.14 4.23
CA HIS A 158 -5.10 -8.90 3.31
C HIS A 158 -4.34 -9.61 2.20
N THR A 159 -3.00 -9.59 2.18
CA THR A 159 -2.23 -10.36 1.19
C THR A 159 -1.30 -11.37 1.85
N GLU A 160 -0.97 -12.41 1.09
CA GLU A 160 0.07 -13.35 1.48
C GLU A 160 1.43 -12.68 1.40
N LYS A 161 2.18 -12.76 2.50
CA LYS A 161 3.54 -12.22 2.56
C LYS A 161 4.50 -13.21 1.94
N LYS A 162 5.03 -12.87 0.78
CA LYS A 162 6.20 -13.56 0.23
C LYS A 162 7.44 -12.75 0.64
N ASN A 163 8.52 -13.43 0.98
CA ASN A 163 9.84 -12.83 1.22
C ASN A 163 10.47 -12.24 -0.06
N ASP A 164 9.65 -11.87 -1.02
CA ASP A 164 10.03 -11.52 -2.37
C ASP A 164 10.13 -10.01 -2.56
N SER A 165 10.89 -9.63 -3.55
CA SER A 165 11.27 -8.26 -3.92
C SER A 165 10.12 -7.36 -4.41
N THR A 166 8.90 -7.86 -4.52
CA THR A 166 7.74 -7.07 -4.92
C THR A 166 7.25 -6.19 -3.76
N LEU A 167 7.20 -4.89 -3.96
CA LEU A 167 6.73 -3.90 -2.97
C LEU A 167 5.27 -4.12 -2.54
N VAL A 168 4.45 -4.70 -3.39
CA VAL A 168 3.03 -4.98 -3.13
C VAL A 168 2.71 -6.40 -3.54
N ALA A 169 2.20 -7.20 -2.60
CA ALA A 169 1.72 -8.53 -2.89
C ALA A 169 0.32 -8.47 -3.52
N HIS A 170 0.11 -9.22 -4.61
CA HIS A 170 -1.16 -9.25 -5.36
C HIS A 170 -2.04 -10.46 -5.02
N LYS A 171 -1.56 -11.42 -4.25
CA LYS A 171 -2.37 -12.54 -3.74
C LYS A 171 -3.23 -12.08 -2.57
N VAL A 172 -4.39 -11.49 -2.89
CA VAL A 172 -5.36 -11.07 -1.87
C VAL A 172 -6.01 -12.29 -1.23
N LEU A 173 -5.96 -12.34 0.09
CA LEU A 173 -6.46 -13.45 0.90
C LEU A 173 -7.95 -13.30 1.22
N PRO A 174 -8.69 -14.40 1.36
CA PRO A 174 -10.04 -14.36 1.90
C PRO A 174 -10.03 -13.84 3.34
N LYS A 175 -11.12 -13.19 3.77
CA LYS A 175 -11.25 -12.49 5.06
C LYS A 175 -10.86 -13.30 6.31
N ASN A 176 -11.02 -14.64 6.24
CA ASN A 176 -10.66 -15.54 7.35
C ASN A 176 -9.16 -15.82 7.45
N LYS A 177 -8.39 -15.53 6.41
CA LYS A 177 -6.93 -15.66 6.38
C LYS A 177 -6.21 -14.31 6.56
N ALA A 178 -6.94 -13.21 6.64
CA ALA A 178 -6.35 -11.89 6.89
C ALA A 178 -5.63 -11.85 8.25
N VAL A 179 -4.54 -11.12 8.32
CA VAL A 179 -3.75 -10.95 9.54
C VAL A 179 -4.55 -10.19 10.58
N LYS A 180 -4.77 -10.82 11.75
CA LYS A 180 -5.48 -10.22 12.90
C LYS A 180 -4.62 -10.20 14.16
N ASN A 181 -3.43 -10.77 14.12
CA ASN A 181 -2.55 -10.83 15.26
C ASN A 181 -1.73 -9.54 15.37
N CYS A 182 -1.96 -8.75 16.41
CA CYS A 182 -1.28 -7.48 16.62
C CYS A 182 0.26 -7.62 16.68
N LYS A 183 0.78 -8.76 17.14
CA LYS A 183 2.23 -9.02 17.22
C LYS A 183 2.92 -9.11 15.86
N GLU A 184 2.19 -9.41 14.80
CA GLU A 184 2.76 -9.42 13.44
C GLU A 184 3.29 -8.05 13.02
N CYS A 185 2.68 -6.99 13.48
CA CYS A 185 3.09 -5.61 13.22
C CYS A 185 3.76 -4.95 14.44
N HIS A 186 3.25 -5.21 15.66
CA HIS A 186 3.69 -4.57 16.89
C HIS A 186 4.74 -5.40 17.66
N SER A 187 5.74 -5.91 16.95
CA SER A 187 6.87 -6.65 17.54
C SER A 187 8.19 -6.28 16.87
N SER A 188 9.29 -6.76 17.46
CA SER A 188 10.63 -6.52 16.89
C SER A 188 10.85 -7.06 15.48
N ASN A 189 10.05 -8.05 15.08
CA ASN A 189 10.06 -8.65 13.74
C ASN A 189 8.83 -8.20 12.94
N SER A 190 8.46 -6.93 13.04
CA SER A 190 7.30 -6.36 12.37
C SER A 190 7.33 -6.62 10.87
N THR A 191 6.26 -7.24 10.38
CA THR A 191 6.04 -7.44 8.95
C THR A 191 5.83 -6.12 8.22
N LEU A 192 5.23 -5.12 8.88
CA LEU A 192 5.06 -3.78 8.33
C LEU A 192 6.40 -3.10 8.07
N MET A 193 7.38 -3.26 8.99
CA MET A 193 8.73 -2.72 8.82
C MET A 193 9.55 -3.48 7.76
N ALA A 194 9.09 -4.62 7.28
CA ALA A 194 9.72 -5.37 6.21
C ALA A 194 9.18 -5.03 4.81
N SER A 195 8.14 -4.22 4.71
CA SER A 195 7.45 -3.83 3.48
C SER A 195 7.77 -2.39 3.03
N LEU A 196 6.76 -1.60 2.74
CA LEU A 196 6.88 -0.22 2.29
C LEU A 196 7.75 0.66 3.21
N TYR A 197 7.62 0.48 4.53
CA TYR A 197 8.40 1.24 5.51
C TYR A 197 9.91 0.98 5.40
N LYS A 198 10.32 -0.26 5.14
CA LYS A 198 11.74 -0.60 4.91
C LYS A 198 12.27 0.07 3.64
N TYR A 199 11.49 0.01 2.56
CA TYR A 199 11.86 0.63 1.30
C TYR A 199 12.11 2.14 1.48
N GLN A 200 11.15 2.85 2.05
CA GLN A 200 11.29 4.28 2.30
C GLN A 200 12.43 4.63 3.27
N ALA A 201 12.62 3.84 4.32
CA ALA A 201 13.74 4.04 5.24
C ALA A 201 15.10 3.85 4.54
N GLN A 202 15.18 2.97 3.55
CA GLN A 202 16.40 2.80 2.73
C GLN A 202 16.62 4.00 1.81
N GLU A 203 15.57 4.51 1.14
CA GLU A 203 15.69 5.69 0.28
C GLU A 203 16.08 6.95 1.07
N VAL A 204 15.45 7.20 2.20
CA VAL A 204 15.79 8.34 3.06
C VAL A 204 17.26 8.27 3.53
N ARG A 205 17.76 7.06 3.85
CA ARG A 205 19.18 6.87 4.20
C ARG A 205 20.12 7.08 3.02
N SER A 206 19.76 6.62 1.84
CA SER A 206 20.57 6.79 0.63
C SER A 206 20.66 8.26 0.20
N ALA A 207 19.57 9.01 0.33
CA ALA A 207 19.51 10.41 -0.07
C ALA A 207 20.05 11.39 0.98
N GLY A 208 19.94 11.08 2.27
CA GLY A 208 20.23 12.03 3.37
C GLY A 208 21.25 11.56 4.41
N GLY A 209 21.83 10.37 4.25
CA GLY A 209 22.77 9.77 5.19
C GLY A 209 22.11 9.23 6.47
N PHE A 210 22.91 8.58 7.30
CA PHE A 210 22.44 7.88 8.51
C PHE A 210 21.68 8.77 9.49
N PHE A 211 22.16 9.99 9.75
CA PHE A 211 21.54 10.90 10.71
C PHE A 211 20.15 11.34 10.25
N LYS A 212 19.97 11.68 8.99
CA LYS A 212 18.65 12.08 8.46
C LYS A 212 17.66 10.92 8.53
N GLY A 213 18.08 9.70 8.17
CA GLY A 213 17.23 8.51 8.28
C GLY A 213 16.84 8.15 9.71
N VAL A 214 17.64 8.51 10.71
CA VAL A 214 17.35 8.22 12.13
C VAL A 214 16.40 9.26 12.74
N PHE A 215 16.58 10.54 12.42
CA PHE A 215 15.84 11.63 13.06
C PHE A 215 14.58 12.09 12.31
N THR A 216 14.52 11.88 10.99
CA THR A 216 13.40 12.34 10.15
C THR A 216 12.51 11.21 9.66
N SER A 217 12.80 9.95 10.02
CA SER A 217 11.93 8.82 9.64
C SER A 217 10.58 8.94 10.34
N GLU A 218 9.55 9.25 9.57
CA GLU A 218 8.15 9.30 10.06
C GLU A 218 7.57 7.92 10.35
N SER A 219 8.30 6.85 10.06
CA SER A 219 7.85 5.47 10.20
C SER A 219 8.01 5.00 11.63
N TYR A 220 7.04 5.29 12.47
CA TYR A 220 7.02 4.79 13.85
C TYR A 220 5.90 3.76 14.06
N VAL A 221 6.29 2.55 14.41
CA VAL A 221 5.37 1.47 14.77
C VAL A 221 5.63 1.07 16.22
N ILE A 222 4.63 1.22 17.08
CA ILE A 222 4.72 0.89 18.50
C ILE A 222 5.15 -0.58 18.66
N GLY A 223 6.23 -0.81 19.43
CA GLY A 223 6.79 -2.14 19.68
C GLY A 223 7.73 -2.69 18.61
N ALA A 224 7.78 -2.08 17.41
CA ALA A 224 8.64 -2.51 16.31
C ALA A 224 9.79 -1.54 16.03
N ALA A 225 9.56 -0.24 16.17
CA ALA A 225 10.57 0.77 15.90
C ALA A 225 11.70 0.70 16.94
N ARG A 226 12.89 0.35 16.47
CA ARG A 226 14.12 0.31 17.27
C ARG A 226 15.06 1.40 16.78
N ASN A 227 15.04 2.54 17.45
CA ASN A 227 16.08 3.53 17.27
C ASN A 227 17.13 3.33 18.35
N TYR A 228 18.31 2.81 17.97
CA TYR A 228 19.39 2.53 18.91
C TYR A 228 19.81 3.77 19.71
N VAL A 229 19.89 4.94 19.05
CA VAL A 229 20.27 6.20 19.69
C VAL A 229 19.27 6.62 20.74
N LEU A 230 17.96 6.58 20.42
CA LEU A 230 16.90 6.90 21.37
C LEU A 230 16.83 5.91 22.53
N ASN A 231 17.09 4.63 22.28
CA ASN A 231 17.14 3.62 23.34
C ASN A 231 18.30 3.88 24.30
N VAL A 232 19.49 4.18 23.78
CA VAL A 232 20.64 4.52 24.61
C VAL A 232 20.38 5.80 25.41
N LEU A 233 19.85 6.85 24.78
CA LEU A 233 19.47 8.09 25.47
C LEU A 233 18.44 7.85 26.56
N SER A 234 17.43 7.02 26.31
CA SER A 234 16.43 6.66 27.31
C SER A 234 17.05 5.95 28.52
N VAL A 235 17.97 5.01 28.29
CA VAL A 235 18.68 4.31 29.35
C VAL A 235 19.53 5.27 30.17
N ILE A 236 20.28 6.19 29.52
CA ILE A 236 21.08 7.21 30.20
C ILE A 236 20.21 8.13 31.05
N LEU A 237 19.07 8.59 30.52
CA LEU A 237 18.12 9.43 31.26
C LEU A 237 17.58 8.72 32.50
N ILE A 238 17.12 7.49 32.35
CA ILE A 238 16.60 6.68 33.49
C ILE A 238 17.69 6.46 34.53
N ALA A 239 18.89 6.08 34.10
CA ALA A 239 20.03 5.90 35.00
C ALA A 239 20.38 7.21 35.75
N GLY A 240 20.37 8.34 35.08
CA GLY A 240 20.60 9.66 35.66
C GLY A 240 19.55 10.04 36.72
N VAL A 241 18.28 9.77 36.45
CA VAL A 241 17.16 9.99 37.39
C VAL A 241 17.32 9.09 38.62
N ILE A 242 17.61 7.81 38.46
CA ILE A 242 17.83 6.87 39.56
C ILE A 242 19.02 7.33 40.42
N LEU A 243 20.13 7.69 39.78
CA LEU A 243 21.32 8.19 40.47
C LEU A 243 21.01 9.46 41.27
N GLY A 244 20.30 10.42 40.67
CA GLY A 244 19.89 11.66 41.31
C GLY A 244 19.01 11.41 42.56
N ILE A 245 18.03 10.52 42.46
CA ILE A 245 17.17 10.11 43.59
C ILE A 245 17.99 9.44 44.67
N THR A 246 18.91 8.55 44.31
CA THR A 246 19.77 7.85 45.26
C THR A 246 20.67 8.82 46.01
N ILE A 247 21.38 9.70 45.33
CA ILE A 247 22.24 10.73 45.93
C ILE A 247 21.41 11.63 46.87
N HIS A 248 20.25 12.10 46.41
CA HIS A 248 19.38 12.94 47.23
C HIS A 248 18.94 12.22 48.52
N SER A 249 18.55 10.95 48.42
CA SER A 249 18.11 10.13 49.54
C SER A 249 19.26 9.90 50.56
N VAL A 250 20.46 9.59 50.08
CA VAL A 250 21.65 9.42 50.92
C VAL A 250 22.02 10.73 51.62
N LEU A 251 22.08 11.83 50.91
CA LEU A 251 22.41 13.13 51.51
C LEU A 251 21.36 13.57 52.55
N ARG A 252 20.10 13.24 52.35
CA ARG A 252 19.02 13.50 53.31
C ARG A 252 19.14 12.67 54.60
N THR A 253 19.63 11.43 54.47
CA THR A 253 19.85 10.57 55.64
C THR A 253 21.10 10.97 56.45
N ILE A 254 22.16 11.43 55.80
CA ILE A 254 23.39 11.88 56.45
C ILE A 254 23.22 13.24 57.13
N LYS A 255 22.32 14.10 56.62
CA LYS A 255 22.06 15.42 57.22
C LYS A 255 21.04 15.40 58.37
N LYS A 256 20.50 14.23 58.72
CA LYS A 256 19.73 14.02 59.95
C LYS A 256 20.64 13.53 61.06
#